data_a5b013b49ae4af53526e6a90cd39ee0a
#
_entry.id   a5b013b49ae4af53526e6a90cd39ee0a
#
_cell.length_a   1.000
_cell.length_b   1.000
_cell.length_c   1.000
_cell.angle_alpha   90.00
_cell.angle_beta   90.00
_cell.angle_gamma   90.00
#
_symmetry.space_group_name_H-M   'P 1'
#
loop_
_entity.id
_entity.type
_entity.pdbx_description
1 polymer ?
#
loop_
_entity_poly.entity_id
_entity_poly.type
_entity_poly.pdbx_seq_one_letter_code
_entity_poly.pdbx_strand_id
1 'polypeptide(L)'
;GIHGTNVPSAIGTYASHGCVRMNEADVEDLYAHIVKGIPVDILYERVVVQREADHTVVYYIYPDGYGKEPLDVSKVKAKLAPFGVASCVSDDDIKQAIEASDGNPRYVAKVYDIYLDGRKLDARAFGKDGHIYLPVMPLARAAGIKADWSSNWNQIRTPYGSAKAVLKNRSLLIDAADAPTLLHLTGSLDKDYNYQMK
;
A
#
# COMPACT_ATOMS: atom_id res chain seq x y z
N GLY A 1 -18.92 -18.92 -17.93
CA GLY A 1 -17.77 -19.71 -17.48
C GLY A 1 -16.51 -18.86 -17.40
N ILE A 2 -15.45 -19.44 -16.83
CA ILE A 2 -14.10 -18.90 -16.87
C ILE A 2 -13.33 -19.79 -17.85
N HIS A 3 -12.64 -19.22 -18.84
CA HIS A 3 -11.94 -19.97 -19.89
C HIS A 3 -10.81 -19.16 -20.54
N GLY A 4 -9.89 -19.86 -21.20
CA GLY A 4 -8.83 -19.23 -21.98
C GLY A 4 -9.37 -18.52 -23.24
N THR A 5 -8.54 -17.72 -23.87
CA THR A 5 -8.87 -17.05 -25.12
C THR A 5 -7.69 -17.01 -26.08
N ASN A 6 -7.98 -17.29 -27.35
CA ASN A 6 -7.04 -17.10 -28.46
C ASN A 6 -6.95 -15.63 -28.93
N VAL A 7 -7.69 -14.71 -28.29
CA VAL A 7 -7.66 -13.26 -28.54
C VAL A 7 -7.30 -12.53 -27.25
N PRO A 8 -6.01 -12.48 -26.87
CA PRO A 8 -5.58 -11.87 -25.60
C PRO A 8 -5.98 -10.39 -25.43
N SER A 9 -6.07 -9.64 -26.53
CA SER A 9 -6.54 -8.25 -26.52
C SER A 9 -8.00 -8.08 -26.10
N ALA A 10 -8.79 -9.15 -26.04
CA ALA A 10 -10.15 -9.13 -25.53
C ALA A 10 -10.25 -9.27 -24.01
N ILE A 11 -9.14 -9.61 -23.32
CA ILE A 11 -9.11 -9.68 -21.86
C ILE A 11 -9.24 -8.26 -21.28
N GLY A 12 -10.09 -8.11 -20.25
CA GLY A 12 -10.39 -6.81 -19.64
C GLY A 12 -11.38 -5.96 -20.42
N THR A 13 -11.93 -6.47 -21.54
CA THR A 13 -12.97 -5.78 -22.33
C THR A 13 -14.32 -6.46 -22.20
N TYR A 14 -15.41 -5.76 -22.61
CA TYR A 14 -16.77 -6.31 -22.63
C TYR A 14 -17.03 -7.16 -23.91
N ALA A 15 -16.09 -8.04 -24.24
CA ALA A 15 -16.10 -8.83 -25.47
C ALA A 15 -16.83 -10.18 -25.36
N SER A 16 -17.52 -10.45 -24.25
CA SER A 16 -18.30 -11.69 -24.07
C SER A 16 -19.71 -11.41 -23.56
N HIS A 17 -20.60 -12.39 -23.64
CA HIS A 17 -21.96 -12.34 -23.07
C HIS A 17 -21.99 -12.76 -21.57
N GLY A 18 -20.88 -12.66 -20.86
CA GLY A 18 -20.80 -12.96 -19.44
C GLY A 18 -19.72 -13.98 -19.04
N CYS A 19 -18.98 -14.55 -20.00
CA CYS A 19 -17.83 -15.39 -19.68
C CYS A 19 -16.60 -14.53 -19.31
N VAL A 20 -15.84 -14.96 -18.31
CA VAL A 20 -14.56 -14.36 -17.92
C VAL A 20 -13.45 -14.99 -18.75
N ARG A 21 -12.69 -14.16 -19.44
CA ARG A 21 -11.58 -14.61 -20.29
C ARG A 21 -10.24 -14.47 -19.55
N MET A 22 -9.39 -15.47 -19.70
CA MET A 22 -8.03 -15.50 -19.17
C MET A 22 -7.03 -15.80 -20.29
N ASN A 23 -5.75 -15.49 -20.08
CA ASN A 23 -4.69 -16.04 -20.93
C ASN A 23 -4.66 -17.56 -20.82
N GLU A 24 -4.21 -18.24 -21.86
CA GLU A 24 -4.15 -19.73 -21.87
C GLU A 24 -3.30 -20.26 -20.73
N ALA A 25 -2.09 -19.72 -20.52
CA ALA A 25 -1.20 -20.17 -19.45
C ALA A 25 -1.84 -19.99 -18.05
N ASP A 26 -2.53 -18.86 -17.83
CA ASP A 26 -3.18 -18.55 -16.54
C ASP A 26 -4.37 -19.49 -16.25
N VAL A 27 -5.16 -19.82 -17.30
CA VAL A 27 -6.29 -20.73 -17.10
C VAL A 27 -5.84 -22.19 -16.96
N GLU A 28 -4.76 -22.60 -17.61
CA GLU A 28 -4.16 -23.93 -17.42
C GLU A 28 -3.63 -24.09 -16.00
N ASP A 29 -2.91 -23.08 -15.48
CA ASP A 29 -2.45 -23.06 -14.10
C ASP A 29 -3.62 -23.08 -13.10
N LEU A 30 -4.63 -22.22 -13.30
CA LEU A 30 -5.84 -22.22 -12.48
C LEU A 30 -6.51 -23.61 -12.49
N TYR A 31 -6.65 -24.23 -13.66
CA TYR A 31 -7.29 -25.53 -13.80
C TYR A 31 -6.56 -26.63 -13.03
N ALA A 32 -5.24 -26.56 -12.97
CA ALA A 32 -4.42 -27.53 -12.23
C ALA A 32 -4.60 -27.42 -10.70
N HIS A 33 -5.04 -26.26 -10.20
CA HIS A 33 -5.16 -25.98 -8.76
C HIS A 33 -6.58 -26.00 -8.21
N ILE A 34 -7.61 -26.10 -9.07
CA ILE A 34 -9.01 -26.12 -8.64
C ILE A 34 -9.62 -27.52 -8.75
N VAL A 35 -10.62 -27.76 -7.90
CA VAL A 35 -11.39 -29.01 -7.93
C VAL A 35 -12.86 -28.72 -8.24
N LYS A 36 -13.56 -29.71 -8.80
CA LYS A 36 -15.00 -29.61 -9.07
C LYS A 36 -15.77 -29.38 -7.76
N GLY A 37 -16.62 -28.36 -7.75
CA GLY A 37 -17.44 -27.99 -6.59
C GLY A 37 -16.85 -26.87 -5.73
N ILE A 38 -15.68 -26.31 -6.10
CA ILE A 38 -15.16 -25.11 -5.44
C ILE A 38 -16.14 -23.95 -5.60
N PRO A 39 -16.44 -23.18 -4.53
CA PRO A 39 -17.30 -22.01 -4.63
C PRO A 39 -16.63 -20.92 -5.45
N VAL A 40 -17.42 -20.18 -6.23
CA VAL A 40 -16.96 -19.03 -7.03
C VAL A 40 -17.81 -17.83 -6.70
N ASP A 41 -17.17 -16.77 -6.17
CA ASP A 41 -17.81 -15.50 -5.89
C ASP A 41 -17.45 -14.49 -7.00
N ILE A 42 -18.47 -13.88 -7.62
CA ILE A 42 -18.29 -12.83 -8.62
C ILE A 42 -18.67 -11.50 -7.99
N LEU A 43 -17.66 -10.65 -7.78
CA LEU A 43 -17.82 -9.35 -7.13
C LEU A 43 -17.73 -8.23 -8.16
N TYR A 44 -18.54 -7.17 -7.98
CA TYR A 44 -18.40 -5.93 -8.73
C TYR A 44 -17.61 -4.94 -7.89
N GLU A 45 -16.30 -5.00 -7.97
CA GLU A 45 -15.39 -4.11 -7.25
C GLU A 45 -14.48 -3.36 -8.23
N ARG A 46 -14.59 -2.03 -8.25
CA ARG A 46 -13.77 -1.20 -9.12
C ARG A 46 -12.38 -0.94 -8.55
N VAL A 47 -12.24 -0.93 -7.23
CA VAL A 47 -10.95 -0.67 -6.56
C VAL A 47 -10.50 -1.94 -5.86
N VAL A 48 -9.47 -2.57 -6.39
CA VAL A 48 -8.82 -3.72 -5.78
C VAL A 48 -7.48 -3.27 -5.21
N VAL A 49 -7.20 -3.61 -3.95
CA VAL A 49 -5.92 -3.35 -3.29
C VAL A 49 -5.35 -4.66 -2.80
N GLN A 50 -4.10 -4.91 -3.10
CA GLN A 50 -3.41 -6.13 -2.65
C GLN A 50 -2.00 -5.82 -2.19
N ARG A 51 -1.43 -6.74 -1.42
CA ARG A 51 -0.03 -6.71 -1.00
C ARG A 51 0.69 -7.83 -1.71
N GLU A 52 1.74 -7.45 -2.45
CA GLU A 52 2.63 -8.39 -3.12
C GLU A 52 3.51 -9.15 -2.11
N ALA A 53 4.16 -10.24 -2.58
CA ALA A 53 5.05 -11.06 -1.76
C ALA A 53 6.25 -10.25 -1.20
N ASP A 54 6.67 -9.20 -1.88
CA ASP A 54 7.74 -8.30 -1.47
C ASP A 54 7.27 -7.14 -0.56
N HIS A 55 6.04 -7.25 -0.03
CA HIS A 55 5.36 -6.28 0.81
C HIS A 55 4.97 -4.95 0.11
N THR A 56 5.12 -4.85 -1.21
CA THR A 56 4.60 -3.72 -1.97
C THR A 56 3.08 -3.74 -1.98
N VAL A 57 2.46 -2.63 -1.62
CA VAL A 57 1.02 -2.44 -1.79
C VAL A 57 0.78 -1.86 -3.18
N VAL A 58 -0.10 -2.50 -3.92
CA VAL A 58 -0.54 -2.10 -5.25
C VAL A 58 -2.05 -1.97 -5.28
N TYR A 59 -2.56 -1.02 -6.08
CA TYR A 59 -3.99 -0.90 -6.30
C TYR A 59 -4.31 -0.79 -7.78
N TYR A 60 -5.52 -1.21 -8.11
CA TYR A 60 -6.09 -1.23 -9.46
C TYR A 60 -7.42 -0.50 -9.44
N ILE A 61 -7.70 0.26 -10.49
CA ILE A 61 -9.03 0.87 -10.69
C ILE A 61 -9.57 0.39 -12.04
N TYR A 62 -10.65 -0.36 -11.98
CA TYR A 62 -11.31 -0.91 -13.16
C TYR A 62 -12.42 0.00 -13.69
N PRO A 63 -12.76 -0.09 -14.99
CA PRO A 63 -13.88 0.66 -15.60
C PRO A 63 -15.21 0.37 -14.90
N ASP A 64 -16.11 1.35 -14.89
CA ASP A 64 -17.49 1.20 -14.44
C ASP A 64 -18.42 0.94 -15.63
N GLY A 65 -18.31 -0.26 -16.21
CA GLY A 65 -19.05 -0.60 -17.43
C GLY A 65 -20.57 -0.64 -17.29
N TYR A 66 -21.06 -0.68 -16.05
CA TYR A 66 -22.50 -0.69 -15.76
C TYR A 66 -22.98 0.56 -15.05
N GLY A 67 -22.10 1.52 -14.78
CA GLY A 67 -22.43 2.77 -14.06
C GLY A 67 -22.93 2.56 -12.63
N LYS A 68 -22.48 1.48 -11.96
CA LYS A 68 -22.99 1.10 -10.63
C LYS A 68 -22.18 1.63 -9.46
N GLU A 69 -20.91 1.95 -9.71
CA GLU A 69 -19.98 2.31 -8.63
C GLU A 69 -19.17 3.58 -8.97
N PRO A 70 -19.77 4.77 -8.90
CA PRO A 70 -19.02 6.00 -9.10
C PRO A 70 -17.97 6.15 -8.01
N LEU A 71 -16.72 6.43 -8.43
CA LEU A 71 -15.58 6.60 -7.54
C LEU A 71 -15.24 8.07 -7.32
N ASP A 72 -14.73 8.34 -6.13
CA ASP A 72 -14.04 9.57 -5.75
C ASP A 72 -12.77 9.24 -4.96
N VAL A 73 -11.96 10.26 -4.68
CA VAL A 73 -10.70 10.12 -3.93
C VAL A 73 -10.92 9.49 -2.55
N SER A 74 -12.02 9.83 -1.89
CA SER A 74 -12.34 9.34 -0.54
C SER A 74 -12.58 7.84 -0.54
N LYS A 75 -13.33 7.33 -1.50
CA LYS A 75 -13.61 5.89 -1.64
C LYS A 75 -12.34 5.09 -1.92
N VAL A 76 -11.47 5.59 -2.80
CA VAL A 76 -10.17 4.94 -3.07
C VAL A 76 -9.29 4.95 -1.83
N LYS A 77 -9.20 6.07 -1.12
CA LYS A 77 -8.46 6.16 0.15
C LYS A 77 -9.01 5.23 1.22
N ALA A 78 -10.32 5.05 1.29
CA ALA A 78 -10.96 4.11 2.21
C ALA A 78 -10.52 2.66 1.93
N LYS A 79 -10.37 2.26 0.65
CA LYS A 79 -9.83 0.95 0.26
C LYS A 79 -8.32 0.79 0.57
N LEU A 80 -7.54 1.86 0.47
CA LEU A 80 -6.10 1.88 0.82
C LEU A 80 -5.82 1.90 2.33
N ALA A 81 -6.76 2.41 3.13
CA ALA A 81 -6.57 2.60 4.57
C ALA A 81 -6.28 1.30 5.34
N PRO A 82 -6.95 0.16 5.12
CA PRO A 82 -6.63 -1.10 5.80
C PRO A 82 -5.20 -1.58 5.55
N PHE A 83 -4.61 -1.22 4.42
CA PHE A 83 -3.21 -1.53 4.07
C PHE A 83 -2.22 -0.53 4.69
N GLY A 84 -2.71 0.56 5.30
CA GLY A 84 -1.90 1.60 5.94
C GLY A 84 -1.26 2.59 4.97
N VAL A 85 -1.60 2.57 3.68
CA VAL A 85 -0.92 3.36 2.64
C VAL A 85 -1.75 4.53 2.06
N ALA A 86 -2.92 4.80 2.61
CA ALA A 86 -3.79 5.87 2.11
C ALA A 86 -3.10 7.26 2.08
N SER A 87 -2.09 7.47 2.93
CA SER A 87 -1.28 8.69 2.98
C SER A 87 -0.14 8.71 1.97
N CYS A 88 0.22 7.57 1.40
CA CYS A 88 1.35 7.44 0.48
C CYS A 88 0.99 7.82 -0.96
N VAL A 89 -0.30 8.03 -1.26
CA VAL A 89 -0.81 8.42 -2.58
C VAL A 89 -1.43 9.81 -2.51
N SER A 90 -1.08 10.68 -3.45
CA SER A 90 -1.68 12.01 -3.53
C SER A 90 -3.11 11.96 -4.06
N ASP A 91 -3.90 12.99 -3.76
CA ASP A 91 -5.26 13.11 -4.29
C ASP A 91 -5.29 13.21 -5.81
N ASP A 92 -4.28 13.86 -6.38
CA ASP A 92 -4.19 14.04 -7.84
C ASP A 92 -3.81 12.74 -8.56
N ASP A 93 -2.90 11.92 -7.99
CA ASP A 93 -2.61 10.59 -8.53
C ASP A 93 -3.86 9.70 -8.51
N ILE A 94 -4.65 9.79 -7.45
CA ILE A 94 -5.91 9.03 -7.35
C ILE A 94 -6.93 9.53 -8.37
N LYS A 95 -7.07 10.84 -8.58
CA LYS A 95 -7.98 11.39 -9.60
C LYS A 95 -7.59 10.91 -11.00
N GLN A 96 -6.30 11.00 -11.36
CA GLN A 96 -5.80 10.47 -12.63
C GLN A 96 -6.06 8.99 -12.79
N ALA A 97 -5.89 8.21 -11.71
CA ALA A 97 -6.19 6.78 -11.71
C ALA A 97 -7.68 6.48 -11.93
N ILE A 98 -8.58 7.29 -11.34
CA ILE A 98 -10.03 7.18 -11.54
C ILE A 98 -10.40 7.55 -12.97
N GLU A 99 -9.83 8.62 -13.52
CA GLU A 99 -10.07 9.05 -14.90
C GLU A 99 -9.60 7.99 -15.90
N ALA A 100 -8.44 7.39 -15.69
CA ALA A 100 -7.91 6.34 -16.53
C ALA A 100 -8.75 5.05 -16.43
N SER A 101 -9.10 4.61 -15.22
CA SER A 101 -9.86 3.38 -14.93
C SER A 101 -9.47 2.21 -15.84
N ASP A 102 -8.17 1.99 -16.00
CA ASP A 102 -7.58 1.13 -17.03
C ASP A 102 -7.21 -0.28 -16.51
N GLY A 103 -7.43 -0.53 -15.21
CA GLY A 103 -7.06 -1.79 -14.56
C GLY A 103 -5.55 -2.03 -14.45
N ASN A 104 -4.73 -1.04 -14.74
CA ASN A 104 -3.28 -1.17 -14.61
C ASN A 104 -2.81 -1.08 -13.14
N PRO A 105 -1.74 -1.79 -12.76
CA PRO A 105 -1.20 -1.74 -11.42
C PRO A 105 -0.61 -0.36 -11.10
N ARG A 106 -0.93 0.15 -9.90
CA ARG A 106 -0.36 1.37 -9.34
C ARG A 106 0.33 1.05 -8.04
N TYR A 107 1.65 1.03 -8.08
CA TYR A 107 2.50 0.70 -6.94
C TYR A 107 2.57 1.89 -5.97
N VAL A 108 2.32 1.65 -4.69
CA VAL A 108 2.21 2.71 -3.68
C VAL A 108 3.47 2.80 -2.82
N ALA A 109 3.72 1.78 -2.01
CA ALA A 109 4.85 1.69 -1.09
C ALA A 109 4.99 0.26 -0.55
N LYS A 110 6.19 -0.09 -0.10
CA LYS A 110 6.38 -1.26 0.77
C LYS A 110 5.96 -0.91 2.19
N VAL A 111 5.34 -1.85 2.88
CA VAL A 111 4.85 -1.63 4.24
C VAL A 111 5.46 -2.65 5.17
N TYR A 112 6.09 -2.17 6.25
CA TYR A 112 6.81 -2.98 7.21
C TYR A 112 6.24 -2.79 8.61
N ASP A 113 6.05 -3.89 9.33
CA ASP A 113 5.77 -3.84 10.76
C ASP A 113 7.02 -3.37 11.53
N ILE A 114 6.85 -2.51 12.54
CA ILE A 114 7.97 -2.00 13.34
C ILE A 114 8.04 -2.76 14.66
N TYR A 115 9.24 -3.17 15.02
CA TYR A 115 9.56 -3.74 16.31
C TYR A 115 10.62 -2.88 16.99
N LEU A 116 10.39 -2.52 18.26
CA LEU A 116 11.36 -1.84 19.12
C LEU A 116 11.69 -2.78 20.27
N ASP A 117 12.99 -3.16 20.39
CA ASP A 117 13.47 -4.14 21.37
C ASP A 117 12.64 -5.43 21.41
N GLY A 118 12.28 -5.95 20.23
CA GLY A 118 11.47 -7.15 20.04
C GLY A 118 9.97 -6.98 20.28
N ARG A 119 9.50 -5.79 20.67
CA ARG A 119 8.08 -5.50 20.88
C ARG A 119 7.48 -4.87 19.62
N LYS A 120 6.45 -5.48 19.05
CA LYS A 120 5.70 -4.92 17.93
C LYS A 120 5.00 -3.61 18.34
N LEU A 121 5.17 -2.57 17.53
CA LEU A 121 4.48 -1.30 17.69
C LEU A 121 3.20 -1.26 16.85
N ASP A 122 2.21 -0.51 17.33
CA ASP A 122 1.02 -0.16 16.55
C ASP A 122 1.35 1.01 15.59
N ALA A 123 2.34 0.76 14.73
CA ALA A 123 2.84 1.71 13.74
C ALA A 123 3.55 0.94 12.63
N ARG A 124 3.63 1.50 11.43
CA ARG A 124 4.26 0.88 10.27
C ARG A 124 5.29 1.80 9.64
N ALA A 125 6.38 1.22 9.16
CA ALA A 125 7.35 1.88 8.30
C ALA A 125 6.94 1.74 6.83
N PHE A 126 7.39 2.67 5.98
CA PHE A 126 7.08 2.71 4.56
C PHE A 126 8.35 2.78 3.74
N GLY A 127 8.53 1.83 2.84
CA GLY A 127 9.62 1.85 1.84
C GLY A 127 9.13 2.47 0.53
N LYS A 128 9.77 3.55 0.09
CA LYS A 128 9.49 4.20 -1.18
C LYS A 128 10.75 4.84 -1.74
N ASP A 129 10.99 4.69 -3.03
CA ASP A 129 12.10 5.32 -3.76
C ASP A 129 13.50 5.07 -3.13
N GLY A 130 13.71 3.87 -2.58
CA GLY A 130 14.97 3.49 -1.92
C GLY A 130 15.11 3.96 -0.48
N HIS A 131 14.16 4.72 0.06
CA HIS A 131 14.14 5.21 1.43
C HIS A 131 13.15 4.44 2.29
N ILE A 132 13.42 4.38 3.59
CA ILE A 132 12.46 3.90 4.60
C ILE A 132 12.02 5.09 5.45
N TYR A 133 10.72 5.29 5.53
CA TYR A 133 10.11 6.36 6.32
C TYR A 133 9.48 5.78 7.59
N LEU A 134 9.78 6.41 8.72
CA LEU A 134 9.34 5.99 10.04
C LEU A 134 8.36 6.99 10.65
N PRO A 135 7.25 6.54 11.26
CA PRO A 135 6.34 7.41 12.01
C PRO A 135 6.99 7.82 13.35
N VAL A 136 7.51 9.03 13.41
CA VAL A 136 8.38 9.46 14.51
C VAL A 136 7.66 9.58 15.85
N MET A 137 6.39 10.02 15.90
CA MET A 137 5.67 10.21 17.16
C MET A 137 5.39 8.91 17.92
N PRO A 138 4.91 7.82 17.26
CA PRO A 138 4.80 6.51 17.89
C PRO A 138 6.14 5.97 18.40
N LEU A 139 7.22 6.14 17.64
CA LEU A 139 8.56 5.70 18.04
C LEU A 139 9.09 6.47 19.24
N ALA A 140 9.02 7.80 19.22
CA ALA A 140 9.44 8.65 20.33
C ALA A 140 8.67 8.29 21.61
N ARG A 141 7.35 8.08 21.51
CA ARG A 141 6.53 7.64 22.65
C ARG A 141 6.96 6.27 23.18
N ALA A 142 7.20 5.30 22.29
CA ALA A 142 7.61 3.96 22.70
C ALA A 142 9.01 3.94 23.36
N ALA A 143 9.90 4.82 22.91
CA ALA A 143 11.24 5.00 23.48
C ALA A 143 11.27 5.95 24.69
N GLY A 144 10.15 6.54 25.12
CA GLY A 144 10.10 7.49 26.23
C GLY A 144 10.76 8.84 25.93
N ILE A 145 10.89 9.22 24.67
CA ILE A 145 11.56 10.43 24.18
C ILE A 145 10.52 11.52 23.91
N LYS A 146 10.75 12.70 24.49
CA LYS A 146 9.94 13.88 24.15
C LYS A 146 10.30 14.38 22.76
N ALA A 147 9.29 14.58 21.91
CA ALA A 147 9.47 15.07 20.57
C ALA A 147 8.50 16.24 20.30
N ASP A 148 9.03 17.34 19.77
CA ASP A 148 8.29 18.57 19.47
C ASP A 148 8.34 18.84 17.95
N TRP A 149 7.17 19.08 17.35
CA TRP A 149 7.02 19.37 15.94
C TRP A 149 6.89 20.87 15.66
N SER A 150 7.62 21.36 14.68
CA SER A 150 7.49 22.71 14.15
C SER A 150 7.00 22.68 12.69
N SER A 151 5.75 23.05 12.47
CA SER A 151 5.16 23.14 11.13
C SER A 151 5.82 24.20 10.24
N ASN A 152 6.29 25.32 10.83
CA ASN A 152 6.94 26.41 10.10
C ASN A 152 8.26 25.98 9.45
N TRP A 153 8.95 25.02 10.04
CA TRP A 153 10.26 24.55 9.59
C TRP A 153 10.22 23.14 9.03
N ASN A 154 9.06 22.49 9.02
CA ASN A 154 8.92 21.06 8.71
C ASN A 154 9.98 20.21 9.44
N GLN A 155 10.16 20.49 10.74
CA GLN A 155 11.21 19.92 11.55
C GLN A 155 10.67 19.34 12.84
N ILE A 156 11.15 18.16 13.20
CA ILE A 156 10.95 17.56 14.50
C ILE A 156 12.20 17.70 15.33
N ARG A 157 12.03 17.94 16.63
CA ARG A 157 13.13 18.10 17.61
C ARG A 157 12.93 17.16 18.78
N THR A 158 14.02 16.64 19.26
CA THR A 158 14.13 15.87 20.50
C THR A 158 15.28 16.42 21.35
N PRO A 159 15.51 15.94 22.58
CA PRO A 159 16.69 16.29 23.36
C PRO A 159 18.02 15.93 22.68
N TYR A 160 18.00 15.01 21.71
CA TYR A 160 19.19 14.51 21.05
C TYR A 160 19.54 15.25 19.75
N GLY A 161 18.54 15.84 19.10
CA GLY A 161 18.77 16.54 17.83
C GLY A 161 17.47 16.95 17.14
N SER A 162 17.62 17.26 15.85
CA SER A 162 16.48 17.62 15.00
C SER A 162 16.63 17.01 13.60
N ALA A 163 15.51 16.71 12.96
CA ALA A 163 15.46 16.20 11.59
C ALA A 163 14.28 16.81 10.83
N LYS A 164 14.35 16.78 9.49
CA LYS A 164 13.20 17.10 8.65
C LYS A 164 12.16 16.00 8.82
N ALA A 165 10.89 16.42 8.89
CA ALA A 165 9.78 15.48 8.91
C ALA A 165 8.71 15.94 7.93
N VAL A 166 7.98 14.99 7.38
CA VAL A 166 6.87 15.24 6.45
C VAL A 166 5.58 14.85 7.14
N LEU A 167 4.65 15.79 7.24
CA LEU A 167 3.31 15.49 7.74
C LEU A 167 2.47 14.88 6.61
N LYS A 168 2.11 13.61 6.76
CA LYS A 168 1.19 12.91 5.86
C LYS A 168 0.05 12.28 6.67
N ASN A 169 -1.20 12.65 6.35
CA ASN A 169 -2.41 12.13 6.99
C ASN A 169 -2.30 12.03 8.53
N ARG A 170 -1.94 13.13 9.18
CA ARG A 170 -1.74 13.24 10.64
C ARG A 170 -0.57 12.41 11.19
N SER A 171 0.24 11.79 10.35
CA SER A 171 1.47 11.11 10.75
C SER A 171 2.68 11.93 10.34
N LEU A 172 3.57 12.19 11.28
CA LEU A 172 4.87 12.78 11.02
C LEU A 172 5.84 11.66 10.68
N LEU A 173 6.39 11.72 9.47
CA LEU A 173 7.34 10.74 8.95
C LEU A 173 8.73 11.36 8.87
N ILE A 174 9.74 10.64 9.32
CA ILE A 174 11.17 10.93 9.13
C ILE A 174 11.79 9.86 8.24
N ASP A 175 12.91 10.17 7.59
CA ASP A 175 13.77 9.15 6.99
C ASP A 175 14.38 8.28 8.11
N ALA A 176 14.47 6.98 7.88
CA ALA A 176 15.05 6.04 8.84
C ALA A 176 16.54 6.36 9.14
N ALA A 177 17.23 6.98 8.19
CA ALA A 177 18.62 7.44 8.38
C ALA A 177 18.76 8.52 9.46
N ASP A 178 17.69 9.26 9.78
CA ASP A 178 17.68 10.29 10.81
C ASP A 178 17.39 9.72 12.22
N ALA A 179 16.91 8.49 12.32
CA ALA A 179 16.52 7.89 13.60
C ALA A 179 17.68 7.80 14.62
N PRO A 180 18.93 7.48 14.23
CA PRO A 180 20.06 7.46 15.18
C PRO A 180 20.34 8.83 15.81
N THR A 181 20.28 9.89 15.01
CA THR A 181 20.55 11.26 15.49
C THR A 181 19.38 11.82 16.31
N LEU A 182 18.14 11.48 15.91
CA LEU A 182 16.94 12.05 16.51
C LEU A 182 16.45 11.28 17.73
N LEU A 183 16.58 9.95 17.71
CA LEU A 183 15.98 9.07 18.71
C LEU A 183 17.01 8.16 19.41
N HIS A 184 18.27 8.22 19.02
CA HIS A 184 19.31 7.25 19.42
C HIS A 184 18.90 5.78 19.15
N LEU A 185 18.08 5.57 18.13
CA LEU A 185 17.63 4.26 17.70
C LEU A 185 18.24 3.91 16.35
N THR A 186 18.71 2.69 16.22
CA THR A 186 19.14 2.11 14.96
C THR A 186 18.15 1.05 14.50
N GLY A 187 18.01 0.84 13.21
CA GLY A 187 17.08 -0.16 12.70
C GLY A 187 17.49 -0.73 11.36
N SER A 188 17.00 -1.93 11.07
CA SER A 188 17.18 -2.62 9.81
C SER A 188 16.02 -3.57 9.53
N LEU A 189 15.82 -3.92 8.25
CA LEU A 189 14.88 -4.97 7.87
C LEU A 189 15.45 -6.35 8.22
N ASP A 190 14.61 -7.20 8.79
CA ASP A 190 14.90 -8.61 8.96
C ASP A 190 14.51 -9.41 7.70
N LYS A 191 14.76 -10.74 7.72
CA LYS A 191 14.43 -11.65 6.61
C LYS A 191 12.93 -11.76 6.31
N ASP A 192 12.08 -11.42 7.28
CA ASP A 192 10.62 -11.47 7.18
C ASP A 192 10.03 -10.08 6.87
N TYR A 193 10.86 -9.14 6.41
CA TYR A 193 10.50 -7.76 6.09
C TYR A 193 9.88 -6.97 7.25
N ASN A 194 10.24 -7.28 8.50
CA ASN A 194 9.93 -6.42 9.62
C ASN A 194 11.07 -5.43 9.87
N TYR A 195 10.73 -4.21 10.27
CA TYR A 195 11.73 -3.20 10.61
C TYR A 195 12.06 -3.28 12.10
N GLN A 196 13.20 -3.89 12.39
CA GLN A 196 13.70 -4.11 13.75
C GLN A 196 14.49 -2.91 14.20
N MET A 197 14.14 -2.35 15.37
CA MET A 197 14.82 -1.20 16.01
C MET A 197 15.29 -1.53 17.40
N LYS A 198 16.39 -0.91 17.78
CA LYS A 198 16.97 -1.02 19.12
C LYS A 198 17.70 0.27 19.50
#